data_d77094e87aecffe99808209a33c54176
#
_entry.id   d77094e87aecffe99808209a33c54176
#
_cell.length_a   1.000
_cell.length_b   1.000
_cell.length_c   1.000
_cell.angle_alpha   90.00
_cell.angle_beta   90.00
_cell.angle_gamma   90.00
#
_symmetry.space_group_name_H-M   'P 1'
#
loop_
_entity.id
_entity.type
_entity.pdbx_description
1 polymer ?
#
loop_
_entity_poly.entity_id
_entity_poly.type
_entity_poly.pdbx_seq_one_letter_code
_entity_poly.pdbx_strand_id
1 'polypeptide(L)'
;MSFSESMLSFQVTVPFAPEQASTVAPEVDALYAYLWAITIFFSAVITLAIIYFAIRYRRRSASEVPRPRHGSMILEVTWTVIPLLIAMTIFVWAASIYFKVYRTPQQAMEVFVVGKQWMWKFQHQTGQREINELHVPLGARVKLTMTTEDVIHSLYVPAFRIKSDVVPGRYTKIWFEATKPGRFYLFCTEYCGTNHAGMNGYVEVMEPAAYQQWLAGGAGSETASAQGRKLFQDRGCASCHTVEKDGAAGRGPNLFGVFGKQQPLQNGQTVVVDEPYVRESILNPQAKLAAGYQAIMPTYQGQLNEEQVLQLIAFIRSLGSEQQAGGGGGTGAAAPLTTGPPGQQLMNPVGPTAPGSRPAATPQP
;
A
#
# COMPACT_ATOMS: atom_id res chain seq x y z
N MET A 1 41.51 -15.91 6.05
CA MET A 1 40.99 -16.45 7.31
C MET A 1 39.74 -15.66 7.64
N SER A 2 38.62 -16.29 7.42
CA SER A 2 37.27 -15.74 7.57
C SER A 2 36.92 -15.69 9.06
N PHE A 3 36.72 -14.49 9.60
CA PHE A 3 36.02 -14.30 10.87
C PHE A 3 34.51 -14.39 10.56
N SER A 4 34.03 -15.62 10.32
CA SER A 4 32.65 -15.94 10.11
C SER A 4 31.97 -16.28 11.43
N GLU A 5 31.00 -15.47 11.83
CA GLU A 5 29.65 -15.92 12.19
C GLU A 5 29.52 -16.99 13.29
N SER A 6 29.72 -16.56 14.51
CA SER A 6 29.06 -17.15 15.68
C SER A 6 28.59 -16.05 16.62
N MET A 7 27.91 -15.04 16.11
CA MET A 7 26.97 -14.32 16.95
C MET A 7 25.77 -15.25 17.11
N LEU A 8 25.62 -15.84 18.29
CA LEU A 8 24.36 -16.39 18.75
C LEU A 8 23.28 -15.36 18.40
N SER A 9 22.49 -15.65 17.38
CA SER A 9 21.31 -14.85 17.05
C SER A 9 20.30 -15.03 18.19
N PHE A 10 20.44 -14.17 19.18
CA PHE A 10 19.44 -14.05 20.23
C PHE A 10 18.18 -13.53 19.55
N GLN A 11 17.29 -14.44 19.17
CA GLN A 11 16.01 -14.08 18.55
C GLN A 11 15.14 -13.46 19.65
N VAL A 12 15.18 -12.14 19.72
CA VAL A 12 14.27 -11.38 20.58
C VAL A 12 12.90 -11.45 19.96
N THR A 13 11.98 -12.19 20.56
CA THR A 13 10.56 -12.15 20.20
C THR A 13 9.89 -11.02 20.97
N VAL A 14 9.37 -10.04 20.23
CA VAL A 14 8.58 -8.95 20.82
C VAL A 14 7.17 -9.47 21.09
N PRO A 15 6.66 -9.40 22.33
CA PRO A 15 5.29 -9.82 22.64
C PRO A 15 4.27 -9.07 21.77
N PHE A 16 3.25 -9.79 21.29
CA PHE A 16 2.18 -9.27 20.44
C PHE A 16 2.59 -8.76 19.04
N ALA A 17 3.86 -8.83 18.68
CA ALA A 17 4.31 -8.55 17.32
C ALA A 17 4.11 -9.80 16.43
N PRO A 18 3.81 -9.62 15.11
CA PRO A 18 3.78 -10.72 14.18
C PRO A 18 5.17 -11.36 14.05
N GLU A 19 5.22 -12.59 13.55
CA GLU A 19 6.48 -13.29 13.32
C GLU A 19 7.47 -12.48 12.46
N GLN A 20 8.74 -12.71 12.68
CA GLN A 20 9.81 -12.13 11.87
C GLN A 20 9.92 -12.89 10.55
N ALA A 21 9.76 -12.20 9.43
CA ALA A 21 9.78 -12.81 8.10
C ALA A 21 10.65 -12.05 7.09
N SER A 22 11.58 -11.20 7.56
CA SER A 22 12.58 -10.53 6.72
C SER A 22 13.95 -10.50 7.40
N THR A 23 14.98 -10.23 6.61
CA THR A 23 16.37 -10.11 7.10
C THR A 23 16.59 -8.93 8.05
N VAL A 24 15.75 -7.90 7.99
CA VAL A 24 15.86 -6.71 8.84
C VAL A 24 15.03 -6.81 10.12
N ALA A 25 14.02 -7.68 10.14
CA ALA A 25 13.09 -7.79 11.28
C ALA A 25 13.78 -8.09 12.63
N PRO A 26 14.77 -9.01 12.74
CA PRO A 26 15.46 -9.25 14.00
C PRO A 26 16.20 -8.02 14.53
N GLU A 27 16.81 -7.20 13.67
CA GLU A 27 17.56 -6.02 14.06
C GLU A 27 16.64 -4.91 14.60
N VAL A 28 15.48 -4.73 13.97
CA VAL A 28 14.46 -3.78 14.44
C VAL A 28 13.91 -4.23 15.79
N ASP A 29 13.61 -5.52 15.95
CA ASP A 29 13.07 -6.06 17.20
C ASP A 29 14.09 -5.98 18.33
N ALA A 30 15.38 -6.17 18.06
CA ALA A 30 16.44 -6.02 19.05
C ALA A 30 16.53 -4.56 19.54
N LEU A 31 16.50 -3.57 18.63
CA LEU A 31 16.45 -2.16 19.01
C LEU A 31 15.20 -1.85 19.83
N TYR A 32 14.05 -2.39 19.43
CA TYR A 32 12.79 -2.19 20.13
C TYR A 32 12.83 -2.77 21.56
N ALA A 33 13.38 -3.98 21.73
CA ALA A 33 13.56 -4.57 23.05
C ALA A 33 14.53 -3.74 23.93
N TYR A 34 15.59 -3.18 23.35
CA TYR A 34 16.50 -2.27 24.07
C TYR A 34 15.76 -1.01 24.54
N LEU A 35 14.91 -0.40 23.70
CA LEU A 35 14.10 0.75 24.08
C LEU A 35 13.12 0.40 25.21
N TRP A 36 12.48 -0.76 25.14
CA TRP A 36 11.61 -1.25 26.22
C TRP A 36 12.36 -1.43 27.53
N ALA A 37 13.56 -2.05 27.51
CA ALA A 37 14.36 -2.25 28.69
C ALA A 37 14.75 -0.91 29.36
N ILE A 38 15.15 0.10 28.57
CA ILE A 38 15.45 1.45 29.06
C ILE A 38 14.20 2.10 29.65
N THR A 39 13.07 2.03 28.95
CA THR A 39 11.81 2.63 29.40
C THR A 39 11.35 2.01 30.74
N ILE A 40 11.38 0.70 30.85
CA ILE A 40 11.01 -0.01 32.09
C ILE A 40 11.97 0.38 33.23
N PHE A 41 13.28 0.37 32.94
CA PHE A 41 14.28 0.73 33.93
C PHE A 41 14.08 2.14 34.51
N PHE A 42 14.01 3.16 33.66
CA PHE A 42 13.84 4.54 34.13
C PHE A 42 12.48 4.78 34.79
N SER A 43 11.41 4.19 34.26
CA SER A 43 10.08 4.26 34.86
C SER A 43 10.07 3.65 36.27
N ALA A 44 10.71 2.49 36.43
CA ALA A 44 10.84 1.83 37.73
C ALA A 44 11.67 2.67 38.71
N VAL A 45 12.84 3.15 38.27
CA VAL A 45 13.72 3.98 39.12
C VAL A 45 13.02 5.24 39.61
N ILE A 46 12.35 5.97 38.69
CA ILE A 46 11.63 7.21 39.03
C ILE A 46 10.46 6.92 39.98
N THR A 47 9.66 5.89 39.68
CA THR A 47 8.52 5.50 40.51
C THR A 47 8.96 5.10 41.91
N LEU A 48 9.99 4.25 42.02
CA LEU A 48 10.52 3.82 43.32
C LEU A 48 11.14 4.99 44.10
N ALA A 49 11.84 5.92 43.42
CA ALA A 49 12.38 7.12 44.04
C ALA A 49 11.25 8.03 44.61
N ILE A 50 10.20 8.23 43.83
CA ILE A 50 9.03 9.03 44.30
C ILE A 50 8.38 8.38 45.52
N ILE A 51 8.13 7.07 45.48
CA ILE A 51 7.54 6.34 46.61
C ILE A 51 8.47 6.43 47.85
N TYR A 52 9.78 6.17 47.65
CA TYR A 52 10.74 6.27 48.74
C TYR A 52 10.78 7.66 49.37
N PHE A 53 10.84 8.73 48.58
CA PHE A 53 10.88 10.07 49.09
C PHE A 53 9.55 10.49 49.76
N ALA A 54 8.41 10.07 49.21
CA ALA A 54 7.09 10.32 49.82
C ALA A 54 6.98 9.67 51.21
N ILE A 55 7.50 8.46 51.38
CA ILE A 55 7.48 7.77 52.68
C ILE A 55 8.55 8.34 53.62
N ARG A 56 9.78 8.50 53.14
CA ARG A 56 10.96 8.86 53.94
C ARG A 56 10.90 10.32 54.45
N TYR A 57 10.41 11.23 53.61
CA TYR A 57 10.34 12.66 53.91
C TYR A 57 8.94 13.17 54.17
N ARG A 58 8.01 12.26 54.47
CA ARG A 58 6.66 12.66 54.92
C ARG A 58 6.73 13.52 56.19
N ARG A 59 6.13 14.68 56.17
CA ARG A 59 6.02 15.57 57.35
C ARG A 59 5.29 14.83 58.47
N ARG A 60 5.91 14.75 59.66
CA ARG A 60 5.37 14.03 60.81
C ARG A 60 4.80 14.95 61.88
N SER A 61 5.20 16.22 61.90
CA SER A 61 4.75 17.24 62.85
C SER A 61 4.58 18.58 62.17
N ALA A 62 3.66 19.42 62.70
CA ALA A 62 3.48 20.79 62.22
C ALA A 62 4.69 21.68 62.46
N SER A 63 5.51 21.35 63.45
CA SER A 63 6.77 22.06 63.77
C SER A 63 7.98 21.62 62.99
N GLU A 64 7.86 20.56 62.14
CA GLU A 64 8.98 20.06 61.35
C GLU A 64 9.28 21.01 60.19
N VAL A 65 10.44 21.64 60.22
CA VAL A 65 10.94 22.52 59.16
C VAL A 65 12.07 21.80 58.42
N PRO A 66 11.90 21.53 57.10
CA PRO A 66 12.94 20.85 56.34
C PRO A 66 14.19 21.74 56.19
N ARG A 67 15.36 21.14 56.29
CA ARG A 67 16.63 21.85 56.02
C ARG A 67 16.78 22.10 54.53
N PRO A 68 17.14 23.33 54.13
CA PRO A 68 17.38 23.61 52.72
C PRO A 68 18.56 22.74 52.21
N ARG A 69 18.40 22.15 51.04
CA ARG A 69 19.46 21.39 50.37
C ARG A 69 19.93 22.18 49.15
N HIS A 70 21.24 22.35 49.03
CA HIS A 70 21.85 22.90 47.81
C HIS A 70 22.00 21.83 46.74
N GLY A 71 22.08 22.24 45.49
CA GLY A 71 22.30 21.34 44.32
C GLY A 71 23.67 20.60 44.45
N SER A 72 23.79 19.50 43.76
CA SER A 72 25.00 18.72 43.67
C SER A 72 25.47 18.65 42.22
N MET A 73 26.57 19.29 41.90
CA MET A 73 27.17 19.27 40.56
C MET A 73 27.41 17.84 40.07
N ILE A 74 27.83 16.93 40.93
CA ILE A 74 28.05 15.51 40.58
C ILE A 74 26.72 14.88 40.13
N LEU A 75 25.66 15.11 40.88
CA LEU A 75 24.34 14.59 40.55
C LEU A 75 23.82 15.17 39.23
N GLU A 76 24.00 16.48 39.02
CA GLU A 76 23.60 17.19 37.82
C GLU A 76 24.34 16.67 36.57
N VAL A 77 25.64 16.52 36.66
CA VAL A 77 26.44 15.94 35.58
C VAL A 77 26.04 14.48 35.31
N THR A 78 25.79 13.69 36.36
CA THR A 78 25.46 12.28 36.21
C THR A 78 24.13 12.09 35.46
N TRP A 79 23.07 12.80 35.88
CA TRP A 79 21.76 12.65 35.21
C TRP A 79 21.69 13.32 33.83
N THR A 80 22.69 14.14 33.47
CA THR A 80 22.80 14.70 32.12
C THR A 80 23.60 13.79 31.21
N VAL A 81 24.77 13.33 31.66
CA VAL A 81 25.71 12.57 30.82
C VAL A 81 25.26 11.15 30.58
N ILE A 82 24.72 10.45 31.58
CA ILE A 82 24.28 9.07 31.40
C ILE A 82 23.09 8.98 30.39
N PRO A 83 22.00 9.73 30.49
CA PRO A 83 20.97 9.70 29.48
C PRO A 83 21.44 10.16 28.10
N LEU A 84 22.34 11.14 28.03
CA LEU A 84 22.94 11.56 26.76
C LEU A 84 23.69 10.42 26.08
N LEU A 85 24.51 9.68 26.79
CA LEU A 85 25.23 8.54 26.23
C LEU A 85 24.29 7.43 25.78
N ILE A 86 23.23 7.14 26.55
CA ILE A 86 22.19 6.20 26.17
C ILE A 86 21.48 6.69 24.89
N ALA A 87 21.10 7.97 24.81
CA ALA A 87 20.47 8.55 23.62
C ALA A 87 21.39 8.43 22.38
N MET A 88 22.71 8.62 22.56
CA MET A 88 23.68 8.45 21.47
C MET A 88 23.74 6.99 20.99
N THR A 89 23.69 5.98 21.88
CA THR A 89 23.65 4.58 21.46
C THR A 89 22.38 4.27 20.66
N ILE A 90 21.22 4.76 21.10
CA ILE A 90 19.95 4.62 20.38
C ILE A 90 20.06 5.28 19.00
N PHE A 91 20.58 6.51 18.94
CA PHE A 91 20.71 7.25 17.68
C PHE A 91 21.60 6.50 16.66
N VAL A 92 22.77 6.08 17.06
CA VAL A 92 23.73 5.37 16.18
C VAL A 92 23.14 4.06 15.69
N TRP A 93 22.51 3.29 16.57
CA TRP A 93 21.89 2.02 16.21
C TRP A 93 20.70 2.22 15.28
N ALA A 94 19.78 3.12 15.62
CA ALA A 94 18.63 3.45 14.77
C ALA A 94 19.06 3.98 13.39
N ALA A 95 20.07 4.86 13.33
CA ALA A 95 20.62 5.38 12.08
C ALA A 95 21.24 4.25 11.23
N SER A 96 21.91 3.27 11.83
CA SER A 96 22.46 2.14 11.09
C SER A 96 21.37 1.28 10.42
N ILE A 97 20.30 0.98 11.16
CA ILE A 97 19.14 0.26 10.62
C ILE A 97 18.44 1.09 9.52
N TYR A 98 18.26 2.40 9.77
CA TYR A 98 17.66 3.30 8.77
C TYR A 98 18.43 3.27 7.44
N PHE A 99 19.74 3.46 7.48
CA PHE A 99 20.55 3.41 6.25
C PHE A 99 20.51 2.04 5.58
N LYS A 100 20.43 0.96 6.34
CA LYS A 100 20.31 -0.40 5.79
C LYS A 100 18.98 -0.58 5.04
N VAL A 101 17.87 -0.11 5.59
CA VAL A 101 16.52 -0.25 5.01
C VAL A 101 16.33 0.66 3.78
N TYR A 102 16.92 1.86 3.78
CA TYR A 102 16.70 2.82 2.68
C TYR A 102 17.77 2.79 1.59
N ARG A 103 18.90 2.12 1.81
CA ARG A 103 19.91 1.89 0.77
C ARG A 103 19.59 0.62 0.00
N THR A 104 18.97 0.78 -1.16
CA THR A 104 18.60 -0.34 -2.03
C THR A 104 19.84 -1.06 -2.56
N PRO A 105 19.95 -2.40 -2.45
CA PRO A 105 21.00 -3.18 -3.09
C PRO A 105 20.96 -3.07 -4.62
N GLN A 106 22.12 -3.14 -5.27
CA GLN A 106 22.21 -2.98 -6.75
C GLN A 106 21.49 -4.06 -7.54
N GLN A 107 21.35 -5.27 -7.00
CA GLN A 107 20.72 -6.42 -7.66
C GLN A 107 19.38 -6.76 -7.00
N ALA A 108 18.51 -5.78 -6.81
CA ALA A 108 17.18 -6.00 -6.28
C ALA A 108 16.16 -6.10 -7.42
N MET A 109 15.26 -7.06 -7.32
CA MET A 109 14.06 -7.13 -8.15
C MET A 109 13.19 -5.91 -7.89
N GLU A 110 12.88 -5.14 -8.92
CA GLU A 110 12.05 -3.94 -8.78
C GLU A 110 10.58 -4.25 -9.01
N VAL A 111 9.74 -3.76 -8.10
CA VAL A 111 8.29 -3.76 -8.23
C VAL A 111 7.82 -2.31 -8.10
N PHE A 112 7.01 -1.87 -9.04
CA PHE A 112 6.37 -0.56 -9.00
C PHE A 112 5.08 -0.65 -8.18
N VAL A 113 4.87 0.31 -7.28
CA VAL A 113 3.69 0.35 -6.41
C VAL A 113 2.97 1.67 -6.57
N VAL A 114 1.67 1.61 -6.77
CA VAL A 114 0.82 2.81 -6.80
C VAL A 114 -0.25 2.69 -5.74
N GLY A 115 -0.23 3.62 -4.78
CA GLY A 115 -1.33 3.81 -3.84
C GLY A 115 -2.47 4.56 -4.50
N LYS A 116 -3.70 4.13 -4.25
CA LYS A 116 -4.93 4.82 -4.65
C LYS A 116 -6.02 4.52 -3.64
N GLN A 117 -6.90 5.43 -3.37
CA GLN A 117 -8.04 5.24 -2.47
C GLN A 117 -8.98 4.13 -2.99
N TRP A 118 -9.05 2.94 -2.42
CA TRP A 118 -8.36 2.41 -1.21
C TRP A 118 -7.79 1.05 -1.58
N MET A 119 -6.75 1.04 -2.41
CA MET A 119 -6.12 -0.14 -2.96
C MET A 119 -4.62 0.07 -3.18
N TRP A 120 -3.89 -1.04 -3.21
CA TRP A 120 -2.51 -1.11 -3.63
C TRP A 120 -2.41 -1.76 -5.01
N LYS A 121 -1.80 -1.09 -5.96
CA LYS A 121 -1.51 -1.63 -7.28
C LYS A 121 -0.02 -1.96 -7.35
N PHE A 122 0.30 -3.17 -7.76
CA PHE A 122 1.68 -3.63 -7.96
C PHE A 122 1.91 -3.94 -9.44
N GLN A 123 3.11 -3.66 -9.93
CA GLN A 123 3.53 -4.01 -11.27
C GLN A 123 4.96 -4.52 -11.26
N HIS A 124 5.14 -5.77 -11.67
CA HIS A 124 6.44 -6.38 -11.85
C HIS A 124 7.12 -5.90 -13.13
N GLN A 125 8.46 -6.00 -13.21
CA GLN A 125 9.20 -5.65 -14.43
C GLN A 125 8.80 -6.49 -15.64
N THR A 126 8.31 -7.71 -15.41
CA THR A 126 7.77 -8.60 -16.44
C THR A 126 6.43 -8.14 -17.03
N GLY A 127 5.84 -7.07 -16.45
CA GLY A 127 4.53 -6.56 -16.85
C GLY A 127 3.34 -7.15 -16.08
N GLN A 128 3.55 -8.19 -15.26
CA GLN A 128 2.52 -8.73 -14.37
C GLN A 128 2.00 -7.66 -13.43
N ARG A 129 0.68 -7.58 -13.29
CA ARG A 129 -0.01 -6.60 -12.42
C ARG A 129 -0.85 -7.30 -11.38
N GLU A 130 -0.87 -6.74 -10.20
CA GLU A 130 -1.60 -7.24 -9.05
C GLU A 130 -2.30 -6.11 -8.30
N ILE A 131 -3.37 -6.44 -7.58
CA ILE A 131 -4.12 -5.49 -6.77
C ILE A 131 -4.30 -6.08 -5.38
N ASN A 132 -3.84 -5.32 -4.35
CA ASN A 132 -3.89 -5.71 -2.94
C ASN A 132 -3.17 -7.03 -2.60
N GLU A 133 -2.46 -7.59 -3.54
CA GLU A 133 -1.65 -8.80 -3.37
C GLU A 133 -0.33 -8.63 -4.10
N LEU A 134 0.77 -8.99 -3.47
CA LEU A 134 2.11 -8.88 -4.02
C LEU A 134 2.81 -10.23 -3.89
N HIS A 135 3.05 -10.91 -5.02
CA HIS A 135 3.82 -12.15 -5.05
C HIS A 135 5.31 -11.86 -5.17
N VAL A 136 6.11 -12.49 -4.33
CA VAL A 136 7.58 -12.36 -4.33
C VAL A 136 8.26 -13.69 -4.06
N PRO A 137 9.46 -13.95 -4.65
CA PRO A 137 10.20 -15.16 -4.35
C PRO A 137 10.93 -15.06 -3.01
N LEU A 138 10.96 -16.17 -2.27
CA LEU A 138 11.71 -16.33 -1.03
C LEU A 138 13.20 -16.03 -1.26
N GLY A 139 13.82 -15.30 -0.34
CA GLY A 139 15.25 -14.96 -0.36
C GLY A 139 15.65 -13.94 -1.44
N ALA A 140 14.70 -13.42 -2.22
CA ALA A 140 14.99 -12.36 -3.17
C ALA A 140 14.99 -10.99 -2.51
N ARG A 141 15.91 -10.14 -2.95
CA ARG A 141 15.92 -8.72 -2.61
C ARG A 141 14.91 -7.99 -3.46
N VAL A 142 13.85 -7.51 -2.85
CA VAL A 142 12.75 -6.82 -3.52
C VAL A 142 12.81 -5.33 -3.21
N LYS A 143 12.91 -4.50 -4.25
CA LYS A 143 12.83 -3.04 -4.18
C LYS A 143 11.43 -2.60 -4.58
N LEU A 144 10.73 -1.90 -3.72
CA LEU A 144 9.49 -1.23 -4.02
C LEU A 144 9.77 0.23 -4.40
N THR A 145 9.40 0.63 -5.63
CA THR A 145 9.41 2.03 -6.07
C THR A 145 7.96 2.50 -6.11
N MET A 146 7.62 3.43 -5.22
CA MET A 146 6.25 3.74 -4.85
C MET A 146 5.87 5.17 -5.16
N THR A 147 4.65 5.37 -5.64
CA THR A 147 3.98 6.68 -5.80
C THR A 147 2.48 6.55 -5.52
N THR A 148 1.75 7.64 -5.52
CA THR A 148 0.30 7.65 -5.35
C THR A 148 -0.37 8.50 -6.41
N GLU A 149 -1.61 8.16 -6.77
CA GLU A 149 -2.44 8.89 -7.73
C GLU A 149 -3.28 10.00 -7.07
N ASP A 150 -3.43 9.96 -5.75
CA ASP A 150 -4.36 10.84 -5.02
C ASP A 150 -3.76 11.45 -3.76
N VAL A 151 -3.93 10.83 -2.61
CA VAL A 151 -3.49 11.32 -1.30
C VAL A 151 -2.25 10.59 -0.79
N ILE A 152 -1.71 11.01 0.35
CA ILE A 152 -0.63 10.27 1.02
C ILE A 152 -1.19 8.95 1.57
N HIS A 153 -0.46 7.87 1.32
CA HIS A 153 -0.64 6.56 1.93
C HIS A 153 0.66 6.14 2.62
N SER A 154 0.65 5.07 3.38
CA SER A 154 1.88 4.51 3.96
C SER A 154 1.83 2.99 3.88
N LEU A 155 2.71 2.41 3.07
CA LEU A 155 2.83 0.97 2.91
C LEU A 155 3.54 0.38 4.13
N TYR A 156 2.92 -0.57 4.80
CA TYR A 156 3.45 -1.22 6.00
C TYR A 156 3.25 -2.73 5.95
N VAL A 157 4.34 -3.48 6.07
CA VAL A 157 4.33 -4.94 6.22
C VAL A 157 4.88 -5.30 7.61
N PRO A 158 4.02 -5.54 8.60
CA PRO A 158 4.43 -5.77 9.99
C PRO A 158 5.44 -6.89 10.18
N ALA A 159 5.23 -8.02 9.50
CA ALA A 159 6.12 -9.19 9.58
C ALA A 159 7.52 -8.91 9.05
N PHE A 160 7.67 -7.92 8.15
CA PHE A 160 8.97 -7.52 7.59
C PHE A 160 9.60 -6.33 8.32
N ARG A 161 8.88 -5.70 9.24
CA ARG A 161 9.31 -4.46 9.96
C ARG A 161 9.69 -3.34 9.00
N ILE A 162 9.02 -3.24 7.84
CA ILE A 162 9.23 -2.16 6.88
C ILE A 162 8.00 -1.28 6.78
N LYS A 163 8.22 0.03 6.75
CA LYS A 163 7.18 1.05 6.56
C LYS A 163 7.75 2.19 5.73
N SER A 164 6.98 2.66 4.76
CA SER A 164 7.36 3.84 3.98
C SER A 164 6.14 4.57 3.47
N ASP A 165 6.19 5.89 3.58
CA ASP A 165 5.14 6.75 3.08
C ASP A 165 5.18 6.84 1.55
N VAL A 166 4.00 6.88 0.97
CA VAL A 166 3.76 6.97 -0.47
C VAL A 166 3.11 8.33 -0.75
N VAL A 167 3.91 9.23 -1.33
CA VAL A 167 3.59 10.67 -1.37
C VAL A 167 3.28 11.10 -2.80
N PRO A 168 2.23 11.92 -3.05
CA PRO A 168 1.91 12.45 -4.37
C PRO A 168 3.07 13.22 -4.98
N GLY A 169 3.25 13.08 -6.30
CA GLY A 169 4.23 13.85 -7.07
C GLY A 169 5.69 13.47 -6.85
N ARG A 170 5.99 12.41 -6.10
CA ARG A 170 7.36 11.91 -5.91
C ARG A 170 7.41 10.39 -5.81
N TYR A 171 8.59 9.84 -6.05
CA TYR A 171 8.85 8.41 -5.87
C TYR A 171 9.56 8.18 -4.53
N THR A 172 8.99 7.34 -3.69
CA THR A 172 9.63 6.81 -2.49
C THR A 172 10.11 5.38 -2.75
N LYS A 173 11.13 4.94 -2.00
CA LYS A 173 11.73 3.62 -2.20
C LYS A 173 11.97 2.95 -0.86
N ILE A 174 11.69 1.65 -0.80
CA ILE A 174 12.07 0.78 0.29
C ILE A 174 12.40 -0.59 -0.29
N TRP A 175 13.17 -1.38 0.41
CA TRP A 175 13.47 -2.75 0.01
C TRP A 175 13.37 -3.72 1.16
N PHE A 176 13.20 -4.99 0.85
CA PHE A 176 13.19 -6.08 1.80
C PHE A 176 13.71 -7.37 1.16
N GLU A 177 14.06 -8.33 2.01
CA GLU A 177 14.38 -9.70 1.63
C GLU A 177 13.61 -10.60 2.58
N ALA A 178 12.62 -11.34 2.04
CA ALA A 178 11.77 -12.22 2.81
C ALA A 178 12.52 -13.51 3.18
N THR A 179 12.41 -13.93 4.44
CA THR A 179 13.12 -15.10 4.99
C THR A 179 12.23 -16.30 5.27
N LYS A 180 10.92 -16.14 5.11
CA LYS A 180 9.94 -17.20 5.32
C LYS A 180 8.92 -17.21 4.20
N PRO A 181 8.53 -18.39 3.67
CA PRO A 181 7.40 -18.49 2.75
C PRO A 181 6.09 -18.29 3.51
N GLY A 182 5.04 -17.88 2.80
CA GLY A 182 3.70 -17.71 3.34
C GLY A 182 3.10 -16.34 3.03
N ARG A 183 1.95 -16.09 3.62
CA ARG A 183 1.12 -14.91 3.37
C ARG A 183 1.19 -13.94 4.54
N PHE A 184 1.65 -12.72 4.27
CA PHE A 184 1.87 -11.69 5.28
C PHE A 184 0.99 -10.47 5.01
N TYR A 185 0.37 -9.93 6.05
CA TYR A 185 -0.48 -8.74 5.93
C TYR A 185 0.29 -7.50 5.46
N LEU A 186 -0.35 -6.73 4.60
CA LEU A 186 0.04 -5.42 4.12
C LEU A 186 -1.06 -4.41 4.49
N PHE A 187 -0.68 -3.29 5.09
CA PHE A 187 -1.61 -2.26 5.55
C PHE A 187 -1.25 -0.89 4.98
N CYS A 188 -2.25 -0.01 4.91
CA CYS A 188 -2.06 1.43 4.87
C CYS A 188 -2.02 1.98 6.29
N THR A 189 -0.98 2.74 6.64
CA THR A 189 -0.78 3.30 7.99
C THR A 189 -0.65 4.83 8.00
N GLU A 190 -1.15 5.49 6.96
CA GLU A 190 -1.39 6.93 6.91
C GLU A 190 -2.85 7.17 6.54
N TYR A 191 -3.56 8.01 7.30
CA TYR A 191 -5.00 8.24 7.08
C TYR A 191 -5.25 8.79 5.67
N CYS A 192 -5.94 8.02 4.85
CA CYS A 192 -6.18 8.29 3.43
C CYS A 192 -7.66 8.41 3.06
N GLY A 193 -8.55 8.63 4.02
CA GLY A 193 -9.99 8.83 3.78
C GLY A 193 -10.90 7.79 4.43
N THR A 194 -12.16 7.77 4.04
CA THR A 194 -13.23 7.02 4.72
C THR A 194 -13.01 5.52 4.81
N ASN A 195 -12.41 4.90 3.79
CA ASN A 195 -12.12 3.46 3.77
C ASN A 195 -10.65 3.14 4.06
N HIS A 196 -9.97 4.03 4.82
CA HIS A 196 -8.57 3.82 5.20
C HIS A 196 -8.33 2.46 5.87
N ALA A 197 -9.19 2.04 6.78
CA ALA A 197 -9.09 0.75 7.47
C ALA A 197 -9.28 -0.46 6.54
N GLY A 198 -9.95 -0.26 5.40
CA GLY A 198 -10.14 -1.28 4.37
C GLY A 198 -9.01 -1.35 3.33
N MET A 199 -8.07 -0.38 3.34
CA MET A 199 -6.92 -0.37 2.43
C MET A 199 -5.83 -1.31 2.94
N ASN A 200 -6.03 -2.58 2.75
CA ASN A 200 -5.12 -3.65 3.16
C ASN A 200 -4.89 -4.64 2.03
N GLY A 201 -3.95 -5.53 2.23
CA GLY A 201 -3.59 -6.57 1.25
C GLY A 201 -2.65 -7.58 1.86
N TYR A 202 -1.95 -8.29 0.99
CA TYR A 202 -1.02 -9.35 1.40
C TYR A 202 0.25 -9.32 0.56
N VAL A 203 1.35 -9.77 1.18
CA VAL A 203 2.55 -10.19 0.47
C VAL A 203 2.60 -11.71 0.53
N GLU A 204 2.55 -12.36 -0.62
CA GLU A 204 2.66 -13.81 -0.79
C GLU A 204 4.11 -14.15 -1.12
N VAL A 205 4.81 -14.75 -0.17
CA VAL A 205 6.20 -15.18 -0.35
C VAL A 205 6.21 -16.63 -0.79
N MET A 206 6.66 -16.87 -2.03
CA MET A 206 6.66 -18.18 -2.67
C MET A 206 8.08 -18.76 -2.79
N GLU A 207 8.17 -20.08 -2.82
CA GLU A 207 9.41 -20.71 -3.25
C GLU A 207 9.78 -20.25 -4.67
N PRO A 208 11.09 -20.07 -4.98
CA PRO A 208 11.52 -19.49 -6.26
C PRO A 208 10.96 -20.19 -7.49
N ALA A 209 10.84 -21.52 -7.46
CA ALA A 209 10.28 -22.30 -8.57
C ALA A 209 8.77 -22.02 -8.75
N ALA A 210 8.01 -21.93 -7.67
CA ALA A 210 6.58 -21.60 -7.70
C ALA A 210 6.35 -20.16 -8.20
N TYR A 211 7.21 -19.22 -7.79
CA TYR A 211 7.16 -17.85 -8.29
C TYR A 211 7.40 -17.75 -9.79
N GLN A 212 8.38 -18.52 -10.34
CA GLN A 212 8.60 -18.56 -11.79
C GLN A 212 7.41 -19.15 -12.55
N GLN A 213 6.77 -20.19 -12.00
CA GLN A 213 5.54 -20.75 -12.58
C GLN A 213 4.39 -19.74 -12.55
N TRP A 214 4.25 -18.99 -11.45
CA TRP A 214 3.26 -17.92 -11.33
C TRP A 214 3.50 -16.81 -12.35
N LEU A 215 4.75 -16.35 -12.53
CA LEU A 215 5.11 -15.36 -13.58
C LEU A 215 4.81 -15.85 -14.99
N ALA A 216 5.01 -17.13 -15.25
CA ALA A 216 4.73 -17.74 -16.56
C ALA A 216 3.23 -17.91 -16.85
N GLY A 217 2.33 -17.48 -15.95
CA GLY A 217 0.89 -17.66 -16.08
C GLY A 217 0.44 -19.09 -15.72
N GLY A 218 1.21 -19.80 -14.90
CA GLY A 218 0.85 -21.11 -14.37
C GLY A 218 -0.40 -21.05 -13.50
N ALA A 219 -1.17 -22.13 -13.50
CA ALA A 219 -2.48 -22.33 -12.91
C ALA A 219 -2.64 -21.69 -11.50
N GLY A 220 -3.17 -20.50 -11.45
CA GLY A 220 -3.44 -19.73 -10.22
C GLY A 220 -3.79 -18.28 -10.46
N SER A 221 -3.28 -17.64 -11.51
CA SER A 221 -3.70 -16.30 -11.88
C SER A 221 -4.83 -16.37 -12.92
N GLU A 222 -6.03 -16.71 -12.49
CA GLU A 222 -7.19 -16.30 -13.27
C GLU A 222 -7.05 -14.79 -13.52
N THR A 223 -7.11 -14.38 -14.78
CA THR A 223 -7.05 -12.94 -15.12
C THR A 223 -8.14 -12.22 -14.34
N ALA A 224 -7.93 -10.95 -13.98
CA ALA A 224 -8.96 -10.15 -13.31
C ALA A 224 -10.30 -10.21 -14.05
N SER A 225 -10.28 -10.35 -15.38
CA SER A 225 -11.46 -10.54 -16.22
C SER A 225 -12.12 -11.92 -15.99
N ALA A 226 -11.35 -13.00 -15.84
CA ALA A 226 -11.92 -14.34 -15.58
C ALA A 226 -12.53 -14.42 -14.18
N GLN A 227 -11.88 -13.85 -13.18
CA GLN A 227 -12.42 -13.73 -11.83
C GLN A 227 -13.66 -12.84 -11.82
N GLY A 228 -13.65 -11.74 -12.55
CA GLY A 228 -14.80 -10.87 -12.73
C GLY A 228 -15.98 -11.58 -13.40
N ARG A 229 -15.75 -12.45 -14.38
CA ARG A 229 -16.77 -13.30 -14.99
C ARG A 229 -17.43 -14.22 -13.97
N LYS A 230 -16.63 -14.88 -13.13
CA LYS A 230 -17.13 -15.74 -12.06
C LYS A 230 -17.95 -14.94 -11.06
N LEU A 231 -17.45 -13.80 -10.57
CA LEU A 231 -18.17 -12.89 -9.69
C LEU A 231 -19.49 -12.41 -10.31
N PHE A 232 -19.52 -12.10 -11.59
CA PHE A 232 -20.72 -11.66 -12.32
C PHE A 232 -21.82 -12.73 -12.28
N GLN A 233 -21.43 -14.00 -12.36
CA GLN A 233 -22.35 -15.14 -12.22
C GLN A 233 -22.76 -15.35 -10.74
N ASP A 234 -21.79 -15.46 -9.84
CA ASP A 234 -22.00 -15.76 -8.42
C ASP A 234 -22.82 -14.70 -7.70
N ARG A 235 -22.71 -13.42 -8.09
CA ARG A 235 -23.46 -12.29 -7.53
C ARG A 235 -24.78 -12.04 -8.25
N GLY A 236 -25.14 -12.90 -9.20
CA GLY A 236 -26.43 -12.84 -9.90
C GLY A 236 -26.58 -11.67 -10.87
N CYS A 237 -25.50 -10.99 -11.28
CA CYS A 237 -25.55 -9.89 -12.24
C CYS A 237 -26.14 -10.33 -13.60
N ALA A 238 -25.87 -11.58 -14.00
CA ALA A 238 -26.37 -12.20 -15.22
C ALA A 238 -27.89 -12.34 -15.26
N SER A 239 -28.61 -12.23 -14.13
CA SER A 239 -30.07 -12.28 -14.08
C SER A 239 -30.75 -11.06 -14.68
N CYS A 240 -30.02 -9.95 -14.80
CA CYS A 240 -30.51 -8.68 -15.32
C CYS A 240 -29.73 -8.17 -16.54
N HIS A 241 -28.42 -8.45 -16.61
CA HIS A 241 -27.51 -7.98 -17.66
C HIS A 241 -27.14 -9.09 -18.63
N THR A 242 -27.19 -8.83 -19.90
CA THR A 242 -26.64 -9.69 -20.95
C THR A 242 -25.22 -9.26 -21.30
N VAL A 243 -24.39 -10.20 -21.75
CA VAL A 243 -22.97 -9.99 -22.09
C VAL A 243 -22.63 -10.50 -23.49
N GLU A 244 -23.65 -10.84 -24.29
CA GLU A 244 -23.51 -11.33 -25.66
C GLU A 244 -23.64 -10.18 -26.65
N LYS A 245 -22.93 -10.27 -27.77
CA LYS A 245 -22.87 -9.22 -28.81
C LYS A 245 -24.26 -8.79 -29.31
N ASP A 246 -25.10 -9.74 -29.59
CA ASP A 246 -26.44 -9.54 -30.13
C ASP A 246 -27.54 -9.92 -29.10
N GLY A 247 -27.15 -10.01 -27.83
CA GLY A 247 -28.07 -10.33 -26.75
C GLY A 247 -29.13 -9.24 -26.58
N ALA A 248 -30.38 -9.63 -26.51
CA ALA A 248 -31.46 -8.70 -26.21
C ALA A 248 -31.22 -8.04 -24.85
N ALA A 249 -31.50 -6.74 -24.73
CA ALA A 249 -31.47 -6.06 -23.45
C ALA A 249 -32.46 -6.74 -22.49
N GLY A 250 -31.95 -7.12 -21.32
CA GLY A 250 -32.76 -7.72 -20.26
C GLY A 250 -33.42 -6.66 -19.37
N ARG A 251 -33.57 -6.97 -18.09
CA ARG A 251 -34.04 -6.00 -17.08
C ARG A 251 -33.03 -4.86 -16.86
N GLY A 252 -31.75 -5.07 -17.20
CA GLY A 252 -30.68 -4.09 -17.25
C GLY A 252 -30.06 -4.00 -18.64
N PRO A 253 -29.21 -2.99 -18.90
CA PRO A 253 -28.53 -2.83 -20.20
C PRO A 253 -27.61 -4.03 -20.53
N ASN A 254 -27.49 -4.31 -21.85
CA ASN A 254 -26.50 -5.23 -22.35
C ASN A 254 -25.11 -4.62 -22.13
N LEU A 255 -24.19 -5.38 -21.54
CA LEU A 255 -22.85 -4.92 -21.19
C LEU A 255 -21.78 -5.21 -22.26
N PHE A 256 -22.16 -5.82 -23.38
CA PHE A 256 -21.23 -6.12 -24.46
C PHE A 256 -20.74 -4.84 -25.15
N GLY A 257 -19.44 -4.60 -25.08
CA GLY A 257 -18.78 -3.48 -25.75
C GLY A 257 -19.32 -2.10 -25.32
N VAL A 258 -19.76 -1.95 -24.08
CA VAL A 258 -20.29 -0.66 -23.56
C VAL A 258 -19.20 0.35 -23.25
N PHE A 259 -17.98 -0.08 -22.93
CA PHE A 259 -16.90 0.83 -22.60
C PHE A 259 -16.60 1.81 -23.73
N GLY A 260 -16.45 3.09 -23.38
CA GLY A 260 -16.23 4.20 -24.31
C GLY A 260 -17.48 4.69 -25.04
N LYS A 261 -18.62 4.02 -24.90
CA LYS A 261 -19.88 4.47 -25.52
C LYS A 261 -20.55 5.57 -24.70
N GLN A 262 -21.36 6.37 -25.38
CA GLN A 262 -22.22 7.37 -24.77
C GLN A 262 -23.51 6.69 -24.23
N GLN A 263 -23.76 6.87 -22.91
CA GLN A 263 -24.94 6.35 -22.25
C GLN A 263 -25.90 7.50 -21.89
N PRO A 264 -27.07 7.59 -22.51
CA PRO A 264 -28.13 8.52 -22.08
C PRO A 264 -28.64 8.13 -20.69
N LEU A 265 -28.90 9.13 -19.84
CA LEU A 265 -29.49 8.97 -18.52
C LEU A 265 -30.94 9.45 -18.50
N GLN A 266 -31.72 9.00 -17.50
CA GLN A 266 -33.10 9.40 -17.33
C GLN A 266 -33.30 10.90 -17.11
N ASN A 267 -32.30 11.58 -16.54
CA ASN A 267 -32.29 13.03 -16.30
C ASN A 267 -31.96 13.86 -17.55
N GLY A 268 -31.87 13.23 -18.73
CA GLY A 268 -31.52 13.87 -19.99
C GLY A 268 -30.04 14.14 -20.23
N GLN A 269 -29.17 13.83 -19.27
CA GLN A 269 -27.73 13.91 -19.44
C GLN A 269 -27.19 12.70 -20.20
N THR A 270 -26.01 12.85 -20.79
CA THR A 270 -25.30 11.75 -21.42
C THR A 270 -23.90 11.64 -20.78
N VAL A 271 -23.48 10.42 -20.45
CA VAL A 271 -22.19 10.14 -19.84
C VAL A 271 -21.41 9.14 -20.69
N VAL A 272 -20.10 9.20 -20.62
CA VAL A 272 -19.25 8.16 -21.21
C VAL A 272 -19.22 6.97 -20.25
N VAL A 273 -19.39 5.76 -20.78
CA VAL A 273 -19.23 4.54 -19.98
C VAL A 273 -17.74 4.28 -19.78
N ASP A 274 -17.20 4.78 -18.71
CA ASP A 274 -15.82 4.62 -18.26
C ASP A 274 -15.74 3.82 -16.95
N GLU A 275 -14.54 3.63 -16.43
CA GLU A 275 -14.33 2.91 -15.17
C GLU A 275 -15.05 3.58 -13.97
N PRO A 276 -14.96 4.93 -13.78
CA PRO A 276 -15.73 5.62 -12.76
C PRO A 276 -17.24 5.43 -12.85
N TYR A 277 -17.80 5.49 -14.05
CA TYR A 277 -19.24 5.29 -14.27
C TYR A 277 -19.68 3.87 -13.93
N VAL A 278 -18.96 2.85 -14.41
CA VAL A 278 -19.28 1.44 -14.12
C VAL A 278 -19.15 1.15 -12.62
N ARG A 279 -18.10 1.68 -12.00
CA ARG A 279 -17.90 1.58 -10.56
C ARG A 279 -19.05 2.18 -9.76
N GLU A 280 -19.46 3.41 -10.09
CA GLU A 280 -20.59 4.09 -9.44
C GLU A 280 -21.88 3.30 -9.64
N SER A 281 -22.10 2.76 -10.84
CA SER A 281 -23.29 1.95 -11.15
C SER A 281 -23.35 0.65 -10.34
N ILE A 282 -22.21 0.04 -10.01
CA ILE A 282 -22.15 -1.15 -9.14
C ILE A 282 -22.42 -0.78 -7.67
N LEU A 283 -21.77 0.29 -7.17
CA LEU A 283 -21.81 0.64 -5.75
C LEU A 283 -23.03 1.49 -5.38
N ASN A 284 -23.46 2.40 -6.28
CA ASN A 284 -24.60 3.27 -6.08
C ASN A 284 -25.42 3.38 -7.38
N PRO A 285 -26.15 2.31 -7.76
CA PRO A 285 -26.81 2.22 -9.05
C PRO A 285 -27.94 3.24 -9.27
N GLN A 286 -28.43 3.87 -8.21
CA GLN A 286 -29.49 4.88 -8.31
C GLN A 286 -28.95 6.30 -8.56
N ALA A 287 -27.64 6.54 -8.44
CA ALA A 287 -27.07 7.86 -8.68
C ALA A 287 -27.20 8.32 -10.14
N LYS A 288 -27.08 7.38 -11.09
CA LYS A 288 -27.14 7.65 -12.54
C LYS A 288 -27.88 6.52 -13.25
N LEU A 289 -29.20 6.69 -13.41
CA LEU A 289 -30.02 5.69 -14.06
C LEU A 289 -29.95 5.83 -15.59
N ALA A 290 -29.63 4.74 -16.27
CA ALA A 290 -29.63 4.65 -17.72
C ALA A 290 -31.07 4.85 -18.28
N ALA A 291 -31.19 5.63 -19.34
CA ALA A 291 -32.48 5.89 -19.97
C ALA A 291 -33.13 4.59 -20.48
N GLY A 292 -34.40 4.42 -20.21
CA GLY A 292 -35.16 3.23 -20.59
C GLY A 292 -35.15 2.08 -19.59
N TYR A 293 -34.42 2.20 -18.47
CA TYR A 293 -34.32 1.15 -17.43
C TYR A 293 -34.92 1.61 -16.10
N GLN A 294 -35.45 0.68 -15.32
CA GLN A 294 -35.99 0.94 -13.99
C GLN A 294 -34.92 0.90 -12.93
N ALA A 295 -35.13 1.58 -11.80
CA ALA A 295 -34.21 1.61 -10.64
C ALA A 295 -34.30 0.31 -9.79
N ILE A 296 -34.03 -0.83 -10.41
CA ILE A 296 -34.14 -2.17 -9.79
C ILE A 296 -32.80 -2.83 -9.48
N MET A 297 -31.69 -2.27 -9.93
CA MET A 297 -30.37 -2.78 -9.62
C MET A 297 -30.08 -2.60 -8.14
N PRO A 298 -29.73 -3.68 -7.39
CA PRO A 298 -29.36 -3.56 -5.99
C PRO A 298 -28.01 -2.86 -5.83
N THR A 299 -27.80 -2.20 -4.70
CA THR A 299 -26.47 -1.70 -4.33
C THR A 299 -25.58 -2.83 -3.85
N TYR A 300 -24.33 -2.82 -4.30
CA TYR A 300 -23.29 -3.75 -3.82
C TYR A 300 -22.29 -3.04 -2.88
N GLN A 301 -22.59 -1.81 -2.46
CA GLN A 301 -21.77 -1.09 -1.47
C GLN A 301 -21.71 -1.87 -0.16
N GLY A 302 -20.50 -2.16 0.31
CA GLY A 302 -20.27 -2.97 1.51
C GLY A 302 -20.43 -4.50 1.33
N GLN A 303 -20.87 -4.96 0.14
CA GLN A 303 -20.98 -6.38 -0.20
C GLN A 303 -19.84 -6.88 -1.09
N LEU A 304 -19.24 -5.98 -1.86
CA LEU A 304 -18.07 -6.23 -2.67
C LEU A 304 -16.88 -5.44 -2.10
N ASN A 305 -15.72 -6.07 -2.02
CA ASN A 305 -14.48 -5.36 -1.76
C ASN A 305 -13.97 -4.70 -3.05
N GLU A 306 -12.98 -3.81 -2.92
CA GLU A 306 -12.45 -3.02 -4.02
C GLU A 306 -11.88 -3.88 -5.16
N GLU A 307 -11.19 -4.95 -4.81
CA GLU A 307 -10.64 -5.90 -5.78
C GLU A 307 -11.74 -6.56 -6.62
N GLN A 308 -12.83 -7.01 -5.98
CA GLN A 308 -13.97 -7.60 -6.64
C GLN A 308 -14.68 -6.62 -7.60
N VAL A 309 -14.78 -5.35 -7.21
CA VAL A 309 -15.30 -4.29 -8.10
C VAL A 309 -14.43 -4.12 -9.34
N LEU A 310 -13.11 -4.09 -9.16
CA LEU A 310 -12.16 -3.98 -10.28
C LEU A 310 -12.16 -5.22 -11.19
N GLN A 311 -12.30 -6.42 -10.63
CA GLN A 311 -12.45 -7.65 -11.39
C GLN A 311 -13.71 -7.61 -12.26
N LEU A 312 -14.83 -7.15 -11.72
CA LEU A 312 -16.08 -6.94 -12.49
C LEU A 312 -15.88 -5.90 -13.60
N ILE A 313 -15.23 -4.78 -13.32
CA ILE A 313 -14.92 -3.74 -14.31
C ILE A 313 -14.00 -4.31 -15.41
N ALA A 314 -12.97 -5.07 -15.03
CA ALA A 314 -12.06 -5.72 -16.00
C ALA A 314 -12.82 -6.71 -16.90
N PHE A 315 -13.74 -7.49 -16.34
CA PHE A 315 -14.60 -8.38 -17.11
C PHE A 315 -15.50 -7.59 -18.07
N ILE A 316 -16.21 -6.58 -17.62
CA ILE A 316 -17.11 -5.77 -18.47
C ILE A 316 -16.32 -5.08 -19.58
N ARG A 317 -15.12 -4.59 -19.29
CA ARG A 317 -14.21 -3.99 -20.29
C ARG A 317 -13.79 -5.01 -21.36
N SER A 318 -13.54 -6.26 -20.99
CA SER A 318 -13.09 -7.31 -21.89
C SER A 318 -14.18 -7.75 -22.90
N LEU A 319 -15.47 -7.52 -22.58
CA LEU A 319 -16.61 -7.94 -23.40
C LEU A 319 -16.69 -7.28 -24.81
N GLY A 320 -15.81 -6.40 -25.17
CA GLY A 320 -15.78 -5.77 -26.50
C GLY A 320 -14.40 -5.72 -27.14
N SER A 321 -13.37 -6.12 -26.39
CA SER A 321 -11.97 -6.00 -26.84
C SER A 321 -11.50 -7.16 -27.73
N GLU A 322 -12.12 -8.32 -27.68
CA GLU A 322 -11.73 -9.49 -28.49
C GLU A 322 -11.97 -9.31 -30.01
N GLN A 323 -12.76 -8.32 -30.43
CA GLN A 323 -13.02 -8.07 -31.85
C GLN A 323 -12.10 -7.05 -32.50
N GLN A 324 -11.32 -6.27 -31.76
CA GLN A 324 -10.30 -5.39 -32.33
C GLN A 324 -9.00 -6.12 -32.70
N ALA A 325 -8.80 -7.35 -32.18
CA ALA A 325 -7.64 -8.18 -32.52
C ALA A 325 -7.88 -9.11 -33.74
N GLY A 326 -9.11 -9.29 -34.20
CA GLY A 326 -9.48 -10.23 -35.27
C GLY A 326 -9.75 -9.63 -36.65
N GLY A 327 -9.68 -8.30 -36.81
CA GLY A 327 -10.09 -7.60 -38.04
C GLY A 327 -8.99 -6.87 -38.79
N GLY A 328 -7.77 -7.41 -38.85
CA GLY A 328 -6.65 -6.75 -39.54
C GLY A 328 -5.67 -7.74 -40.16
N GLY A 329 -6.18 -8.61 -41.07
CA GLY A 329 -5.32 -9.34 -42.01
C GLY A 329 -4.86 -8.39 -43.10
N GLY A 330 -3.82 -7.61 -42.86
CA GLY A 330 -3.12 -6.78 -43.84
C GLY A 330 -1.62 -7.04 -43.71
N THR A 331 -1.07 -7.68 -44.72
CA THR A 331 0.36 -7.88 -44.93
C THR A 331 1.07 -6.52 -45.01
N GLY A 332 1.72 -6.10 -43.94
CA GLY A 332 2.56 -4.92 -43.91
C GLY A 332 3.89 -5.26 -43.26
N ALA A 333 4.95 -5.15 -44.05
CA ALA A 333 6.33 -5.43 -43.72
C ALA A 333 6.76 -4.73 -42.41
N ALA A 334 7.43 -5.48 -41.55
CA ALA A 334 8.01 -4.99 -40.33
C ALA A 334 9.09 -3.93 -40.57
N ALA A 335 8.91 -2.72 -40.05
CA ALA A 335 9.98 -1.75 -39.90
C ALA A 335 10.81 -2.09 -38.66
N PRO A 336 12.15 -1.88 -38.68
CA PRO A 336 13.00 -2.26 -37.55
C PRO A 336 12.76 -1.41 -36.33
N LEU A 337 12.58 -2.08 -35.21
CA LEU A 337 12.47 -1.48 -33.85
C LEU A 337 13.80 -0.81 -33.49
N THR A 338 13.80 0.49 -33.36
CA THR A 338 14.89 1.22 -32.70
C THR A 338 14.84 0.92 -31.19
N THR A 339 15.95 0.36 -30.71
CA THR A 339 16.14 0.05 -29.27
C THR A 339 16.35 1.33 -28.46
N GLY A 340 15.27 1.84 -27.84
CA GLY A 340 15.35 2.76 -26.71
C GLY A 340 15.26 1.96 -25.41
N PRO A 341 15.87 2.43 -24.30
CA PRO A 341 15.90 1.68 -23.06
C PRO A 341 14.48 1.45 -22.52
N PRO A 342 14.16 0.24 -22.02
CA PRO A 342 12.85 -0.07 -21.47
C PRO A 342 12.67 0.67 -20.15
N GLY A 343 11.76 1.58 -20.07
CA GLY A 343 11.45 2.27 -18.81
C GLY A 343 10.68 3.58 -18.90
N GLN A 344 10.54 4.17 -20.10
CA GLN A 344 9.96 5.52 -20.20
C GLN A 344 8.50 5.61 -20.68
N GLN A 345 7.82 4.49 -20.96
CA GLN A 345 6.45 4.57 -21.53
C GLN A 345 5.30 4.40 -20.53
N LEU A 346 5.53 4.34 -19.23
CA LEU A 346 4.45 4.01 -18.28
C LEU A 346 4.00 5.14 -17.33
N MET A 347 4.58 6.33 -17.39
CA MET A 347 4.07 7.48 -16.62
C MET A 347 4.40 8.80 -17.32
N ASN A 348 3.53 9.29 -18.20
CA ASN A 348 3.49 10.71 -18.47
C ASN A 348 2.91 11.41 -17.23
N PRO A 349 3.67 12.22 -16.51
CA PRO A 349 3.09 13.09 -15.51
C PRO A 349 2.24 14.12 -16.24
N VAL A 350 0.97 14.23 -15.86
CA VAL A 350 0.18 15.44 -16.16
C VAL A 350 0.92 16.58 -15.49
N GLY A 351 1.62 17.42 -16.28
CA GLY A 351 2.28 18.60 -15.79
C GLY A 351 1.27 19.54 -15.13
N PRO A 352 1.68 20.31 -14.13
CA PRO A 352 0.80 21.31 -13.55
C PRO A 352 0.43 22.33 -14.62
N THR A 353 -0.87 22.48 -14.89
CA THR A 353 -1.42 23.61 -15.66
C THR A 353 -1.04 24.88 -14.92
N ALA A 354 -0.25 25.71 -15.55
CA ALA A 354 0.11 27.02 -15.04
C ALA A 354 -1.17 27.84 -14.76
N PRO A 355 -1.26 28.59 -13.65
CA PRO A 355 -2.39 29.45 -13.39
C PRO A 355 -2.44 30.56 -14.46
N GLY A 356 -3.58 30.67 -15.12
CA GLY A 356 -3.85 31.63 -16.15
C GLY A 356 -3.53 33.08 -15.69
N SER A 357 -2.77 33.78 -16.47
CA SER A 357 -2.50 35.20 -16.35
C SER A 357 -3.80 36.00 -16.35
N ARG A 358 -4.12 36.68 -15.24
CA ARG A 358 -5.17 37.71 -15.19
C ARG A 358 -4.83 38.85 -16.18
N PRO A 359 -5.78 39.32 -16.96
CA PRO A 359 -5.57 40.56 -17.74
C PRO A 359 -5.48 41.76 -16.80
N ALA A 360 -4.53 42.64 -17.12
CA ALA A 360 -4.30 43.91 -16.43
C ALA A 360 -5.52 44.83 -16.49
N ALA A 361 -5.92 45.35 -15.35
CA ALA A 361 -6.95 46.38 -15.24
C ALA A 361 -6.39 47.71 -15.76
N THR A 362 -7.05 48.28 -16.75
CA THR A 362 -6.84 49.65 -17.25
C THR A 362 -7.36 50.67 -16.22
N PRO A 363 -6.63 51.72 -15.87
CA PRO A 363 -7.18 52.82 -15.05
C PRO A 363 -8.06 53.73 -15.92
N GLN A 364 -9.25 54.00 -15.43
CA GLN A 364 -10.11 55.06 -15.95
C GLN A 364 -9.98 56.32 -15.06
N PRO A 365 -10.25 57.51 -15.64
CA PRO A 365 -9.83 58.79 -15.17
C PRO A 365 -10.52 59.32 -13.90
#